data_ee438337e4416200844c7536e58afc59
#
_entry.id   ee438337e4416200844c7536e58afc59
#
_cell.length_a   1.000
_cell.length_b   1.000
_cell.length_c   1.000
_cell.angle_alpha   90.00
_cell.angle_beta   90.00
_cell.angle_gamma   90.00
#
_symmetry.space_group_name_H-M   'P 1'
#
loop_
_entity.id
_entity.type
_entity.pdbx_description
1 polymer ?
#
loop_
_entity_poly.entity_id
_entity_poly.type
_entity_poly.pdbx_seq_one_letter_code
_entity_poly.pdbx_strand_id
1 'polypeptide(L)'
;MQRKRTIDEIKQRDFLKMSELAELNNVRYSTIKFYSELGLLPFEQHGKRLAKYYPAKEASQRLKEVLRLREKGQSIPDIINGLIKK
;
A
#
# COMPACT_ATOMS: atom_id res chain seq x y z
N MET A 1 18.90 10.28 14.84
CA MET A 1 17.65 10.66 14.15
C MET A 1 17.67 10.15 12.72
N GLN A 2 16.63 9.44 12.33
CA GLN A 2 16.59 8.87 10.98
C GLN A 2 16.14 9.92 9.98
N ARG A 3 16.86 10.01 8.88
CA ARG A 3 16.50 10.90 7.81
C ARG A 3 15.34 10.29 6.98
N LYS A 4 14.38 11.13 6.64
CA LYS A 4 13.31 10.72 5.75
C LYS A 4 13.89 10.56 4.33
N ARG A 5 13.52 9.48 3.65
CA ARG A 5 13.99 9.25 2.29
C ARG A 5 13.35 10.21 1.30
N THR A 6 14.12 10.59 0.29
CA THR A 6 13.58 11.38 -0.80
C THR A 6 12.72 10.50 -1.71
N ILE A 7 11.90 11.14 -2.55
CA ILE A 7 11.08 10.42 -3.52
C ILE A 7 11.93 9.55 -4.44
N ASP A 8 13.09 10.07 -4.87
CA ASP A 8 13.97 9.30 -5.75
C ASP A 8 14.51 8.05 -5.05
N GLU A 9 14.89 8.18 -3.78
CA GLU A 9 15.36 7.03 -3.00
C GLU A 9 14.26 5.99 -2.84
N ILE A 10 13.03 6.43 -2.58
CA ILE A 10 11.88 5.55 -2.43
C ILE A 10 11.62 4.78 -3.72
N LYS A 11 11.68 5.45 -4.86
CA LYS A 11 11.43 4.81 -6.16
C LYS A 11 12.42 3.71 -6.49
N GLN A 12 13.61 3.76 -5.91
CA GLN A 12 14.66 2.78 -6.16
C GLN A 12 14.59 1.55 -5.25
N ARG A 13 13.68 1.56 -4.28
CA ARG A 13 13.58 0.45 -3.31
C ARG A 13 12.57 -0.57 -3.78
N ASP A 14 12.89 -1.85 -3.56
CA ASP A 14 11.95 -2.94 -3.88
C ASP A 14 10.84 -3.04 -2.84
N PHE A 15 11.16 -2.74 -1.58
CA PHE A 15 10.21 -2.80 -0.48
C PHE A 15 10.16 -1.46 0.25
N LEU A 16 8.96 -1.04 0.60
CA LEU A 16 8.72 0.26 1.21
C LEU A 16 7.98 0.12 2.53
N LYS A 17 8.25 1.05 3.43
CA LYS A 17 7.43 1.23 4.62
C LYS A 17 6.09 1.84 4.21
N MET A 18 5.12 1.72 5.10
CA MET A 18 3.77 2.25 4.85
C MET A 18 3.80 3.75 4.48
N SER A 19 4.57 4.55 5.22
CA SER A 19 4.68 5.98 4.95
C SER A 19 5.33 6.26 3.60
N GLU A 20 6.30 5.44 3.21
CA GLU A 20 6.96 5.60 1.92
C GLU A 20 6.04 5.24 0.76
N LEU A 21 5.24 4.19 0.94
CA LEU A 21 4.25 3.81 -0.06
C LEU A 21 3.22 4.91 -0.26
N ALA A 22 2.77 5.53 0.84
CA ALA A 22 1.83 6.64 0.77
C ALA A 22 2.43 7.82 0.00
N GLU A 23 3.69 8.15 0.30
CA GLU A 23 4.36 9.26 -0.34
C GLU A 23 4.59 9.00 -1.83
N LEU A 24 5.03 7.79 -2.18
CA LEU A 24 5.25 7.41 -3.58
C LEU A 24 3.97 7.54 -4.42
N ASN A 25 2.84 7.21 -3.83
CA ASN A 25 1.56 7.22 -4.53
C ASN A 25 0.76 8.50 -4.31
N ASN A 26 1.33 9.46 -3.60
CA ASN A 26 0.69 10.75 -3.32
C ASN A 26 -0.69 10.60 -2.67
N VAL A 27 -0.77 9.71 -1.69
CA VAL A 27 -1.98 9.50 -0.90
C VAL A 27 -1.65 9.67 0.57
N ARG A 28 -2.68 9.78 1.40
CA ARG A 28 -2.49 9.94 2.84
C ARG A 28 -2.04 8.62 3.47
N TYR A 29 -1.25 8.73 4.53
CA TYR A 29 -0.84 7.58 5.31
C TYR A 29 -2.06 6.78 5.78
N SER A 30 -3.10 7.48 6.25
CA SER A 30 -4.31 6.82 6.73
C SER A 30 -5.00 5.99 5.65
N THR A 31 -4.89 6.39 4.40
CA THR A 31 -5.44 5.63 3.27
C THR A 31 -4.73 4.30 3.13
N ILE A 32 -3.39 4.32 3.17
CA ILE A 32 -2.61 3.09 3.09
C ILE A 32 -2.91 2.18 4.29
N LYS A 33 -2.93 2.76 5.48
CA LYS A 33 -3.21 2.01 6.70
C LYS A 33 -4.57 1.31 6.62
N PHE A 34 -5.58 2.04 6.18
CA PHE A 34 -6.94 1.51 6.06
C PHE A 34 -7.00 0.31 5.11
N TYR A 35 -6.47 0.48 3.90
CA TYR A 35 -6.51 -0.61 2.92
C TYR A 35 -5.61 -1.78 3.33
N SER A 36 -4.50 -1.49 4.00
CA SER A 36 -3.62 -2.54 4.52
C SER A 36 -4.32 -3.38 5.58
N GLU A 37 -5.06 -2.74 6.48
CA GLU A 37 -5.81 -3.45 7.53
C GLU A 37 -6.92 -4.33 6.95
N LEU A 38 -7.45 -3.93 5.80
CA LEU A 38 -8.46 -4.74 5.10
C LEU A 38 -7.85 -5.90 4.31
N GLY A 39 -6.53 -5.99 4.27
CA GLY A 39 -5.86 -7.05 3.52
C GLY A 39 -5.80 -6.81 2.03
N LEU A 40 -6.01 -5.57 1.58
CA LEU A 40 -6.05 -5.25 0.15
C LEU A 40 -4.69 -4.98 -0.45
N LEU A 41 -3.66 -4.74 0.37
CA LEU A 41 -2.32 -4.43 -0.12
C LEU A 41 -1.37 -5.56 0.24
N PRO A 42 -0.56 -6.06 -0.71
CA PRO A 42 0.43 -7.09 -0.40
C PRO A 42 1.53 -6.53 0.49
N PHE A 43 1.97 -7.33 1.45
CA PHE A 43 3.05 -6.94 2.34
C PHE A 43 3.75 -8.16 2.88
N GLU A 44 4.96 -7.94 3.41
CA GLU A 44 5.71 -8.94 4.14
C GLU A 44 6.02 -8.39 5.53
N GLN A 45 6.03 -9.24 6.54
CA GLN A 45 6.40 -8.87 7.89
C GLN A 45 7.78 -9.41 8.20
N HIS A 46 8.65 -8.53 8.70
CA HIS A 46 10.02 -8.88 9.00
C HIS A 46 10.43 -8.40 10.39
N GLY A 47 11.33 -9.16 11.01
CA GLY A 47 11.95 -8.76 12.25
C GLY A 47 11.10 -8.99 13.48
N LYS A 48 11.66 -8.63 14.61
CA LYS A 48 11.04 -8.89 15.93
C LYS A 48 9.75 -8.09 16.14
N ARG A 49 9.62 -6.95 15.47
CA ARG A 49 8.47 -6.07 15.62
C ARG A 49 7.40 -6.33 14.57
N LEU A 50 7.63 -7.32 13.72
CA LEU A 50 6.70 -7.64 12.64
C LEU A 50 6.36 -6.42 11.79
N ALA A 51 7.35 -5.57 11.52
CA ALA A 51 7.16 -4.40 10.69
C ALA A 51 6.71 -4.84 9.29
N LYS A 52 5.73 -4.13 8.75
CA LYS A 52 5.22 -4.43 7.42
C LYS A 52 6.03 -3.70 6.37
N TYR A 53 6.44 -4.45 5.36
CA TYR A 53 7.14 -3.90 4.21
C TYR A 53 6.35 -4.26 2.95
N TYR A 54 6.12 -3.29 2.10
CA TYR A 54 5.27 -3.44 0.93
C TYR A 54 6.11 -3.53 -0.32
N PRO A 55 5.91 -4.56 -1.16
CA PRO A 55 6.61 -4.60 -2.45
C PRO A 55 6.16 -3.39 -3.26
N ALA A 56 7.11 -2.50 -3.54
CA ALA A 56 6.79 -1.17 -4.07
C ALA A 56 5.90 -1.21 -5.31
N LYS A 57 6.29 -2.04 -6.28
CA LYS A 57 5.57 -2.11 -7.56
C LYS A 57 4.20 -2.74 -7.40
N GLU A 58 4.15 -3.90 -6.77
CA GLU A 58 2.91 -4.66 -6.63
C GLU A 58 1.90 -3.94 -5.73
N ALA A 59 2.37 -3.39 -4.62
CA ALA A 59 1.49 -2.66 -3.71
C ALA A 59 0.96 -1.39 -4.36
N SER A 60 1.80 -0.68 -5.13
CA SER A 60 1.37 0.51 -5.84
C SER A 60 0.32 0.19 -6.90
N GLN A 61 0.51 -0.89 -7.65
CA GLN A 61 -0.46 -1.33 -8.64
C GLN A 61 -1.79 -1.71 -8.00
N ARG A 62 -1.73 -2.44 -6.89
CA ARG A 62 -2.95 -2.83 -6.17
C ARG A 62 -3.66 -1.61 -5.61
N LEU A 63 -2.90 -0.66 -5.06
CA LEU A 63 -3.48 0.57 -4.55
C LEU A 63 -4.21 1.34 -5.65
N LYS A 64 -3.59 1.49 -6.81
CA LYS A 64 -4.22 2.17 -7.94
C LYS A 64 -5.50 1.47 -8.38
N GLU A 65 -5.49 0.14 -8.39
CA GLU A 65 -6.66 -0.65 -8.73
C GLU A 65 -7.80 -0.40 -7.73
N VAL A 66 -7.50 -0.42 -6.44
CA VAL A 66 -8.49 -0.16 -5.40
C VAL A 66 -9.09 1.24 -5.55
N LEU A 67 -8.23 2.24 -5.75
CA LEU A 67 -8.71 3.62 -5.90
C LEU A 67 -9.57 3.78 -7.14
N ARG A 68 -9.20 3.12 -8.23
CA ARG A 68 -9.97 3.16 -9.48
C ARG A 68 -11.36 2.55 -9.28
N LEU A 69 -11.44 1.42 -8.59
CA LEU A 69 -12.71 0.77 -8.34
C LEU A 69 -13.59 1.61 -7.41
N ARG A 70 -12.99 2.28 -6.43
CA ARG A 70 -13.74 3.20 -5.57
C ARG A 70 -14.32 4.37 -6.37
N GLU A 71 -13.55 4.92 -7.30
CA GLU A 71 -14.05 5.99 -8.15
C GLU A 71 -15.23 5.54 -9.02
N LYS A 72 -15.25 4.27 -9.40
CA LYS A 72 -16.35 3.70 -10.16
C LYS A 72 -17.59 3.38 -9.31
N GLY A 73 -17.52 3.67 -8.02
CA GLY A 73 -18.66 3.50 -7.13
C GLY A 73 -18.74 2.14 -6.46
N GLN A 74 -17.71 1.30 -6.58
CA GLN A 74 -17.74 0.01 -5.89
C GLN A 74 -17.54 0.19 -4.38
N SER A 75 -18.28 -0.59 -3.61
CA SER A 75 -18.12 -0.60 -2.16
C SER A 75 -16.88 -1.38 -1.76
N ILE A 76 -16.41 -1.17 -0.52
CA ILE A 76 -15.27 -1.93 -0.01
C ILE A 76 -15.52 -3.44 -0.05
N PRO A 77 -16.68 -3.96 0.39
CA PRO A 77 -16.96 -5.40 0.26
C PRO A 77 -16.86 -5.91 -1.18
N ASP A 78 -17.37 -5.15 -2.15
CA ASP A 78 -17.29 -5.53 -3.55
C ASP A 78 -15.85 -5.62 -4.04
N ILE A 79 -15.03 -4.66 -3.63
CA ILE A 79 -13.62 -4.64 -4.01
C ILE A 79 -12.89 -5.85 -3.39
N ILE A 80 -13.14 -6.12 -2.13
CA ILE A 80 -12.54 -7.28 -1.46
C ILE A 80 -12.93 -8.57 -2.18
N ASN A 81 -14.18 -8.74 -2.51
CA ASN A 81 -14.64 -9.94 -3.21
C ASN A 81 -13.99 -10.08 -4.58
N GLY A 82 -13.84 -8.99 -5.30
CA GLY A 82 -13.24 -9.00 -6.62
C GLY A 82 -11.74 -9.25 -6.64
N LEU A 83 -11.02 -8.74 -5.66
CA LEU A 83 -9.55 -8.82 -5.64
C LEU A 83 -8.99 -9.96 -4.81
N ILE A 84 -9.70 -10.38 -3.77
CA ILE A 84 -9.17 -11.37 -2.82
C ILE A 84 -9.85 -12.71 -2.95
N LYS A 85 -11.17 -12.72 -3.11
CA LYS A 85 -11.95 -13.96 -3.12
C LYS A 85 -12.29 -14.38 -4.54
N LYS A 86 -11.30 -14.54 -5.35
CA LYS A 86 -11.57 -15.09 -6.68
C LYS A 86 -11.89 -16.56 -6.63
#